data_9890870c2fbeb44cffe9b94ebfb95e02
#
_entry.id   9890870c2fbeb44cffe9b94ebfb95e02
#
_cell.length_a   1.000
_cell.length_b   1.000
_cell.length_c   1.000
_cell.angle_alpha   90.00
_cell.angle_beta   90.00
_cell.angle_gamma   90.00
#
_symmetry.space_group_name_H-M   'P 1'
#
loop_
_entity.id
_entity.type
_entity.pdbx_description
1 polymer ?
#
loop_
_entity_poly.entity_id
_entity_poly.type
_entity_poly.pdbx_seq_one_letter_code
_entity_poly.pdbx_strand_id
1 'polypeptide(L)'
;MDRGKTMKLYIELVPETCWYENLRKVLSKKEWDKIRIDVYAKANHKCEICGASGKLNCHEFWEYDDKNAIQYLKGFQALCDSCHNIKHIGFVNVQISKGIWPKKVLDDLAKHFMKVNNVGLNEFNQHVKKAFDVWRERSKKKWKTDLGNFNKESTQKTLF
;
A
#
# COMPACT_ATOMS: atom_id res chain seq x y z
N MET A 1 6.66 9.69 29.29
CA MET A 1 7.09 9.50 27.89
C MET A 1 6.06 8.61 27.21
N ASP A 2 5.19 9.21 26.46
CA ASP A 2 4.24 8.49 25.65
C ASP A 2 5.02 7.80 24.51
N ARG A 3 5.28 6.51 24.65
CA ARG A 3 5.78 5.72 23.54
C ARG A 3 4.61 5.60 22.58
N GLY A 4 4.61 6.42 21.55
CA GLY A 4 3.59 6.45 20.55
C GLY A 4 3.19 5.03 20.16
N LYS A 5 1.92 4.69 20.40
CA LYS A 5 1.35 3.38 20.10
C LYS A 5 1.59 3.09 18.62
N THR A 6 2.44 2.11 18.32
CA THR A 6 2.70 1.71 16.94
C THR A 6 1.41 1.19 16.33
N MET A 7 0.91 1.83 15.30
CA MET A 7 -0.30 1.41 14.61
C MET A 7 -0.03 0.15 13.79
N LYS A 8 -0.90 -0.85 13.91
CA LYS A 8 -0.86 -2.06 13.08
C LYS A 8 -1.30 -1.79 11.64
N LEU A 9 -2.30 -0.94 11.51
CA LEU A 9 -2.86 -0.52 10.23
C LEU A 9 -2.62 0.96 10.06
N TYR A 10 -1.90 1.34 9.02
CA TYR A 10 -1.58 2.72 8.69
C TYR A 10 -1.76 2.99 7.19
N ILE A 11 -2.02 4.24 6.87
CA ILE A 11 -2.15 4.70 5.49
C ILE A 11 -0.78 4.81 4.86
N GLU A 12 -0.66 4.31 3.64
CA GLU A 12 0.59 4.24 2.89
C GLU A 12 0.36 4.75 1.47
N LEU A 13 0.48 6.07 1.30
CA LEU A 13 0.21 6.72 0.02
C LEU A 13 1.48 6.76 -0.83
N VAL A 14 1.38 6.23 -2.05
CA VAL A 14 2.46 6.23 -3.02
C VAL A 14 2.57 7.62 -3.67
N PRO A 15 3.77 8.25 -3.69
CA PRO A 15 3.96 9.54 -4.36
C PRO A 15 3.51 9.52 -5.81
N GLU A 16 2.96 10.63 -6.31
CA GLU A 16 2.42 10.72 -7.69
C GLU A 16 3.41 10.28 -8.75
N THR A 17 4.66 10.64 -8.59
CA THR A 17 5.73 10.30 -9.54
C THR A 17 6.07 8.81 -9.60
N CYS A 18 5.53 8.00 -8.66
CA CYS A 18 5.69 6.55 -8.59
C CYS A 18 4.44 5.77 -9.00
N TRP A 19 3.32 6.39 -9.28
CA TRP A 19 2.03 5.70 -9.48
C TRP A 19 2.04 4.63 -10.58
N TYR A 20 2.90 4.77 -11.57
CA TYR A 20 3.02 3.83 -12.68
C TYR A 20 4.21 2.87 -12.55
N GLU A 21 4.98 3.02 -11.48
CA GLU A 21 6.17 2.21 -11.21
C GLU A 21 5.84 1.08 -10.24
N ASN A 22 5.29 -0.02 -10.76
CA ASN A 22 4.94 -1.19 -9.98
C ASN A 22 5.33 -2.49 -10.67
N LEU A 23 5.27 -3.60 -9.93
CA LEU A 23 5.65 -4.91 -10.43
C LEU A 23 4.80 -5.41 -11.60
N ARG A 24 3.54 -5.00 -11.69
CA ARG A 24 2.64 -5.43 -12.78
C ARG A 24 3.13 -4.96 -14.15
N LYS A 25 3.97 -3.93 -14.20
CA LYS A 25 4.59 -3.47 -15.44
C LYS A 25 5.76 -4.35 -15.89
N VAL A 26 6.47 -4.97 -14.95
CA VAL A 26 7.69 -5.73 -15.23
C VAL A 26 7.45 -7.24 -15.24
N LEU A 27 6.42 -7.72 -14.58
CA LEU A 27 6.07 -9.12 -14.48
C LEU A 27 4.92 -9.49 -15.44
N SER A 28 5.00 -10.71 -15.98
CA SER A 28 3.85 -11.32 -16.64
C SER A 28 2.75 -11.64 -15.63
N LYS A 29 1.53 -11.83 -16.14
CA LYS A 29 0.40 -12.27 -15.29
C LYS A 29 0.72 -13.57 -14.55
N LYS A 30 1.39 -14.52 -15.19
CA LYS A 30 1.77 -15.80 -14.59
C LYS A 30 2.74 -15.64 -13.43
N GLU A 31 3.74 -14.78 -13.59
CA GLU A 31 4.71 -14.47 -12.52
C GLU A 31 4.05 -13.77 -11.35
N TRP A 32 3.17 -12.81 -11.61
CA TRP A 32 2.41 -12.13 -10.57
C TRP A 32 1.46 -13.09 -9.83
N ASP A 33 0.75 -13.95 -10.55
CA ASP A 33 -0.13 -14.95 -9.95
C ASP A 33 0.63 -15.91 -9.03
N LYS A 34 1.84 -16.32 -9.40
CA LYS A 34 2.70 -17.14 -8.55
C LYS A 34 3.06 -16.42 -7.24
N ILE A 35 3.45 -15.16 -7.32
CA ILE A 35 3.82 -14.36 -6.15
C ILE A 35 2.63 -14.23 -5.19
N ARG A 36 1.45 -13.82 -5.68
CA ARG A 36 0.30 -13.62 -4.81
C ARG A 36 -0.19 -14.91 -4.17
N ILE A 37 -0.15 -16.04 -4.88
CA ILE A 37 -0.52 -17.35 -4.33
C ILE A 37 0.43 -17.73 -3.19
N ASP A 38 1.73 -17.56 -3.36
CA ASP A 38 2.72 -17.81 -2.31
C ASP A 38 2.51 -16.90 -1.10
N VAL A 39 2.23 -15.62 -1.32
CA VAL A 39 1.96 -14.65 -0.25
C VAL A 39 0.73 -15.05 0.55
N TYR A 40 -0.36 -15.47 -0.11
CA TYR A 40 -1.57 -15.91 0.57
C TYR A 40 -1.36 -17.21 1.36
N ALA A 41 -0.62 -18.15 0.81
CA ALA A 41 -0.29 -19.40 1.50
C ALA A 41 0.55 -19.15 2.76
N LYS A 42 1.58 -18.32 2.68
CA LYS A 42 2.42 -17.94 3.83
C LYS A 42 1.65 -17.23 4.93
N ALA A 43 0.60 -16.51 4.58
CA ALA A 43 -0.32 -15.83 5.52
C ALA A 43 -1.42 -16.77 6.06
N ASN A 44 -1.39 -18.06 5.76
CA ASN A 44 -2.46 -19.02 6.08
C ASN A 44 -3.84 -18.57 5.59
N HIS A 45 -3.89 -17.91 4.44
CA HIS A 45 -5.11 -17.37 3.82
C HIS A 45 -5.89 -16.40 4.72
N LYS A 46 -5.17 -15.65 5.55
CA LYS A 46 -5.73 -14.62 6.44
C LYS A 46 -5.05 -13.28 6.21
N CYS A 47 -5.79 -12.20 6.45
CA CYS A 47 -5.20 -10.86 6.44
C CYS A 47 -4.10 -10.76 7.50
N GLU A 48 -2.91 -10.35 7.09
CA GLU A 48 -1.75 -10.24 8.00
C GLU A 48 -1.88 -9.11 9.02
N ILE A 49 -2.81 -8.19 8.82
CA ILE A 49 -3.04 -7.06 9.74
C ILE A 49 -4.19 -7.36 10.71
N CYS A 50 -5.37 -7.70 10.22
CA CYS A 50 -6.56 -7.87 11.06
C CYS A 50 -6.98 -9.33 11.29
N GLY A 51 -6.37 -10.28 10.59
CA GLY A 51 -6.67 -11.71 10.72
C GLY A 51 -7.94 -12.18 10.02
N ALA A 52 -8.64 -11.33 9.28
CA ALA A 52 -9.85 -11.70 8.56
C ALA A 52 -9.58 -12.78 7.50
N SER A 53 -10.49 -13.77 7.43
CA SER A 53 -10.51 -14.77 6.37
C SER A 53 -11.29 -14.26 5.14
N GLY A 54 -11.14 -14.93 4.01
CA GLY A 54 -11.86 -14.64 2.77
C GLY A 54 -10.95 -14.07 1.69
N LYS A 55 -11.50 -13.22 0.84
CA LYS A 55 -10.75 -12.62 -0.26
C LYS A 55 -9.55 -11.82 0.24
N LEU A 56 -8.40 -12.05 -0.37
CA LEU A 56 -7.16 -11.35 -0.09
C LEU A 56 -6.63 -10.60 -1.31
N ASN A 57 -5.92 -9.52 -1.03
CA ASN A 57 -5.16 -8.75 -2.00
C ASN A 57 -3.68 -8.88 -1.68
N CYS A 58 -2.84 -9.01 -2.69
CA CYS A 58 -1.39 -9.00 -2.54
C CYS A 58 -0.93 -7.54 -2.62
N HIS A 59 -0.60 -6.98 -1.47
CA HIS A 59 -0.17 -5.60 -1.33
C HIS A 59 1.34 -5.50 -1.39
N GLU A 60 1.86 -4.67 -2.29
CA GLU A 60 3.28 -4.28 -2.31
C GLU A 60 3.52 -3.27 -1.20
N PHE A 61 4.47 -3.52 -0.31
CA PHE A 61 4.84 -2.51 0.66
C PHE A 61 6.25 -1.98 0.42
N TRP A 62 6.40 -0.69 0.68
CA TRP A 62 7.52 0.11 0.27
C TRP A 62 8.21 0.78 1.45
N GLU A 63 9.50 0.98 1.32
CA GLU A 63 10.29 1.86 2.18
C GLU A 63 10.75 3.06 1.36
N TYR A 64 10.71 4.23 1.98
CA TYR A 64 11.02 5.49 1.32
C TYR A 64 12.30 6.09 1.89
N ASP A 65 13.29 6.29 1.04
CA ASP A 65 14.45 7.13 1.33
C ASP A 65 14.13 8.57 0.90
N ASP A 66 13.64 9.36 1.82
CA ASP A 66 13.24 10.74 1.55
C ASP A 66 14.40 11.65 1.15
N LYS A 67 15.62 11.33 1.60
CA LYS A 67 16.83 12.09 1.27
C LYS A 67 17.21 11.91 -0.19
N ASN A 68 17.23 10.68 -0.67
CA ASN A 68 17.67 10.34 -2.02
C ASN A 68 16.49 10.18 -2.99
N ALA A 69 15.25 10.31 -2.52
CA ALA A 69 14.02 10.11 -3.28
C ALA A 69 13.98 8.73 -3.97
N ILE A 70 14.19 7.67 -3.19
CA ILE A 70 14.13 6.28 -3.67
C ILE A 70 13.02 5.55 -2.93
N GLN A 71 12.14 4.89 -3.71
CA GLN A 71 11.12 3.98 -3.24
C GLN A 71 11.62 2.53 -3.40
N TYR A 72 11.81 1.83 -2.29
CA TYR A 72 12.27 0.44 -2.28
C TYR A 72 11.12 -0.51 -2.06
N LEU A 73 10.99 -1.53 -2.91
CA LEU A 73 10.08 -2.64 -2.65
C LEU A 73 10.67 -3.52 -1.54
N LYS A 74 9.97 -3.59 -0.41
CA LYS A 74 10.43 -4.37 0.77
C LYS A 74 9.78 -5.75 0.84
N GLY A 75 8.63 -5.92 0.23
CA GLY A 75 7.94 -7.20 0.23
C GLY A 75 6.46 -7.07 -0.10
N PHE A 76 5.74 -8.10 0.30
CA PHE A 76 4.31 -8.26 0.03
C PHE A 76 3.56 -8.59 1.30
N GLN A 77 2.31 -8.16 1.37
CA GLN A 77 1.39 -8.50 2.43
C GLN A 77 0.07 -9.02 1.85
N ALA A 78 -0.47 -10.08 2.45
CA ALA A 78 -1.81 -10.53 2.19
C ALA A 78 -2.80 -9.69 3.00
N LEU A 79 -3.64 -8.91 2.37
CA LEU A 79 -4.57 -7.99 3.03
C LEU A 79 -6.00 -8.22 2.57
N CYS A 80 -6.95 -8.17 3.52
CA CYS A 80 -8.38 -8.09 3.18
C CYS A 80 -8.70 -6.75 2.50
N ASP A 81 -9.86 -6.67 1.85
CA ASP A 81 -10.27 -5.46 1.13
C ASP A 81 -10.25 -4.21 2.02
N SER A 82 -10.72 -4.30 3.26
CA SER A 82 -10.76 -3.16 4.18
C SER A 82 -9.35 -2.65 4.54
N CYS A 83 -8.44 -3.53 4.94
CA CYS A 83 -7.05 -3.14 5.24
C CYS A 83 -6.34 -2.61 4.00
N HIS A 84 -6.53 -3.25 2.85
CA HIS A 84 -5.95 -2.81 1.58
C HIS A 84 -6.46 -1.44 1.13
N ASN A 85 -7.77 -1.20 1.24
CA ASN A 85 -8.37 0.09 0.89
C ASN A 85 -7.91 1.22 1.83
N ILE A 86 -7.65 0.93 3.10
CA ILE A 86 -7.04 1.92 4.01
C ILE A 86 -5.62 2.26 3.58
N LYS A 87 -4.81 1.29 3.19
CA LYS A 87 -3.48 1.54 2.62
C LYS A 87 -3.56 2.50 1.43
N HIS A 88 -4.58 2.35 0.60
CA HIS A 88 -4.81 3.11 -0.62
C HIS A 88 -6.01 4.08 -0.51
N ILE A 89 -6.19 4.74 0.63
CA ILE A 89 -7.36 5.62 0.85
C ILE A 89 -7.45 6.76 -0.16
N GLY A 90 -6.35 7.18 -0.75
CA GLY A 90 -6.34 8.13 -1.84
C GLY A 90 -7.11 7.64 -3.07
N PHE A 91 -6.92 6.37 -3.45
CA PHE A 91 -7.69 5.74 -4.52
C PHE A 91 -9.18 5.66 -4.17
N VAL A 92 -9.52 5.30 -2.92
CA VAL A 92 -10.91 5.28 -2.44
C VAL A 92 -11.56 6.65 -2.62
N ASN A 93 -10.87 7.73 -2.21
CA ASN A 93 -11.37 9.09 -2.38
C ASN A 93 -11.65 9.44 -3.84
N VAL A 94 -10.79 9.01 -4.76
CA VAL A 94 -11.00 9.20 -6.20
C VAL A 94 -12.24 8.45 -6.69
N GLN A 95 -12.45 7.20 -6.26
CA GLN A 95 -13.64 6.43 -6.65
C GLN A 95 -14.93 7.06 -6.13
N ILE A 96 -14.92 7.61 -4.93
CA ILE A 96 -16.06 8.32 -4.35
C ILE A 96 -16.31 9.64 -5.09
N SER A 97 -15.29 10.41 -5.38
CA SER A 97 -15.41 11.68 -6.10
C SER A 97 -15.97 11.51 -7.52
N LYS A 98 -15.70 10.37 -8.15
CA LYS A 98 -16.25 9.98 -9.45
C LYS A 98 -17.67 9.39 -9.37
N GLY A 99 -18.22 9.26 -8.18
CA GLY A 99 -19.53 8.63 -7.97
C GLY A 99 -19.57 7.12 -8.20
N ILE A 100 -18.41 6.46 -8.28
CA ILE A 100 -18.31 5.00 -8.49
C ILE A 100 -18.57 4.26 -7.19
N TRP A 101 -18.05 4.79 -6.08
CA TRP A 101 -18.26 4.24 -4.75
C TRP A 101 -19.07 5.19 -3.86
N PRO A 102 -19.94 4.67 -2.97
CA PRO A 102 -20.71 5.51 -2.07
C PRO A 102 -19.83 6.09 -0.94
N LYS A 103 -20.18 7.27 -0.43
CA LYS A 103 -19.46 7.92 0.70
C LYS A 103 -19.38 7.05 1.93
N LYS A 104 -20.35 6.16 2.15
CA LYS A 104 -20.38 5.21 3.27
C LYS A 104 -19.10 4.37 3.36
N VAL A 105 -18.42 4.11 2.27
CA VAL A 105 -17.16 3.36 2.25
C VAL A 105 -16.13 3.99 3.19
N LEU A 106 -16.01 5.33 3.21
CA LEU A 106 -15.08 6.02 4.13
C LEU A 106 -15.45 5.81 5.59
N ASP A 107 -16.72 5.84 5.92
CA ASP A 107 -17.20 5.61 7.30
C ASP A 107 -16.89 4.18 7.76
N ASP A 108 -17.10 3.22 6.89
CA ASP A 108 -16.81 1.80 7.15
C ASP A 108 -15.29 1.57 7.31
N LEU A 109 -14.47 2.22 6.50
CA LEU A 109 -13.01 2.16 6.63
C LEU A 109 -12.50 2.82 7.91
N ALA A 110 -13.08 3.97 8.30
CA ALA A 110 -12.75 4.64 9.56
C ALA A 110 -13.05 3.73 10.76
N LYS A 111 -14.21 3.07 10.78
CA LYS A 111 -14.57 2.09 11.82
C LYS A 111 -13.60 0.92 11.86
N HIS A 112 -13.22 0.39 10.70
CA HIS A 112 -12.25 -0.70 10.62
C HIS A 112 -10.88 -0.30 11.16
N PHE A 113 -10.39 0.88 10.77
CA PHE A 113 -9.11 1.43 11.26
C PHE A 113 -9.11 1.60 12.79
N MET A 114 -10.17 2.19 13.31
CA MET A 114 -10.32 2.40 14.76
C MET A 114 -10.33 1.08 15.53
N LYS A 115 -11.05 0.08 15.02
CA LYS A 115 -11.11 -1.26 15.62
C LYS A 115 -9.77 -1.96 15.62
N VAL A 116 -9.10 -1.99 14.47
CA VAL A 116 -7.80 -2.69 14.30
C VAL A 116 -6.71 -2.07 15.17
N ASN A 117 -6.68 -0.75 15.24
CA ASN A 117 -5.66 -0.01 16.00
C ASN A 117 -6.06 0.26 17.45
N ASN A 118 -7.31 -0.01 17.83
CA ASN A 118 -7.87 0.37 19.13
C ASN A 118 -7.66 1.85 19.45
N VAL A 119 -8.14 2.71 18.56
CA VAL A 119 -8.06 4.17 18.64
C VAL A 119 -9.42 4.79 18.32
N GLY A 120 -9.57 6.10 18.59
CA GLY A 120 -10.78 6.84 18.31
C GLY A 120 -10.74 7.57 16.97
N LEU A 121 -11.82 8.31 16.70
CA LEU A 121 -12.00 9.06 15.45
C LEU A 121 -10.96 10.20 15.30
N ASN A 122 -10.58 10.86 16.42
CA ASN A 122 -9.56 11.90 16.37
C ASN A 122 -8.23 11.38 15.88
N GLU A 123 -7.79 10.23 16.38
CA GLU A 123 -6.53 9.60 15.96
C GLU A 123 -6.59 9.18 14.51
N PHE A 124 -7.73 8.65 14.05
CA PHE A 124 -7.93 8.35 12.64
C PHE A 124 -7.79 9.60 11.76
N ASN A 125 -8.50 10.68 12.12
CA ASN A 125 -8.45 11.93 11.35
C ASN A 125 -7.06 12.56 11.34
N GLN A 126 -6.33 12.54 12.45
CA GLN A 126 -4.95 13.01 12.54
C GLN A 126 -4.02 12.16 11.68
N HIS A 127 -4.22 10.85 11.67
CA HIS A 127 -3.43 9.93 10.85
C HIS A 127 -3.64 10.18 9.36
N VAL A 128 -4.90 10.34 8.93
CA VAL A 128 -5.25 10.70 7.54
C VAL A 128 -4.57 12.01 7.13
N LYS A 129 -4.71 13.05 7.96
CA LYS A 129 -4.09 14.35 7.68
C LYS A 129 -2.57 14.23 7.51
N LYS A 130 -1.91 13.56 8.44
CA LYS A 130 -0.46 13.36 8.40
C LYS A 130 -0.03 12.57 7.17
N ALA A 131 -0.76 11.51 6.81
CA ALA A 131 -0.45 10.70 5.63
C ALA A 131 -0.52 11.53 4.34
N PHE A 132 -1.54 12.38 4.19
CA PHE A 132 -1.66 13.26 3.03
C PHE A 132 -0.62 14.39 3.05
N ASP A 133 -0.24 14.91 4.20
CA ASP A 133 0.85 15.90 4.31
C ASP A 133 2.18 15.30 3.84
N VAL A 134 2.52 14.10 4.29
CA VAL A 134 3.72 13.36 3.83
C VAL A 134 3.65 13.09 2.33
N TRP A 135 2.49 12.63 1.83
CA TRP A 135 2.29 12.38 0.40
C TRP A 135 2.49 13.64 -0.46
N ARG A 136 1.96 14.79 -0.02
CA ARG A 136 2.15 16.06 -0.73
C ARG A 136 3.63 16.46 -0.81
N GLU A 137 4.36 16.33 0.29
CA GLU A 137 5.81 16.64 0.30
C GLU A 137 6.60 15.67 -0.59
N ARG A 138 6.32 14.36 -0.51
CA ARG A 138 6.96 13.36 -1.36
C ARG A 138 6.62 13.55 -2.83
N SER A 139 5.38 13.93 -3.16
CA SER A 139 4.94 14.14 -4.55
C SER A 139 5.59 15.35 -5.23
N LYS A 140 6.26 16.25 -4.49
CA LYS A 140 7.06 17.33 -5.05
C LYS A 140 8.37 16.88 -5.67
N LYS A 141 8.84 15.67 -5.32
CA LYS A 141 10.12 15.12 -5.78
C LYS A 141 9.89 14.10 -6.88
N LYS A 142 10.88 13.97 -7.76
CA LYS A 142 10.93 12.87 -8.71
C LYS A 142 11.61 11.68 -8.05
N TRP A 143 10.84 10.63 -7.82
CA TRP A 143 11.30 9.40 -7.18
C TRP A 143 11.86 8.40 -8.18
N LYS A 144 12.85 7.63 -7.74
CA LYS A 144 13.27 6.39 -8.39
C LYS A 144 12.64 5.21 -7.66
N THR A 145 12.24 4.19 -8.41
CA THR A 145 11.71 2.96 -7.83
C THR A 145 12.73 1.85 -7.95
N ASP A 146 13.06 1.25 -6.83
CA ASP A 146 13.93 0.07 -6.75
C ASP A 146 13.08 -1.16 -6.39
N LEU A 147 12.96 -2.07 -7.34
CA LEU A 147 12.18 -3.30 -7.20
C LEU A 147 12.99 -4.45 -6.61
N GLY A 148 14.22 -4.21 -6.15
CA GLY A 148 15.09 -5.24 -5.61
C GLY A 148 15.39 -6.34 -6.63
N ASN A 149 15.11 -7.59 -6.28
CA ASN A 149 15.36 -8.75 -7.16
C ASN A 149 14.48 -8.75 -8.43
N PHE A 150 13.47 -7.88 -8.51
CA PHE A 150 12.60 -7.76 -9.69
C PHE A 150 13.01 -6.62 -10.62
N ASN A 151 14.07 -5.86 -10.30
CA ASN A 151 14.64 -4.94 -11.26
C ASN A 151 15.00 -5.74 -12.50
N LYS A 152 14.50 -5.32 -13.67
CA LYS A 152 15.01 -5.90 -14.91
C LYS A 152 16.50 -5.59 -14.94
N GLU A 153 17.33 -6.64 -14.91
CA GLU A 153 18.66 -6.53 -15.43
C GLU A 153 18.52 -5.88 -16.79
N SER A 154 19.22 -4.77 -17.00
CA SER A 154 19.37 -4.23 -18.32
C SER A 154 19.88 -5.40 -19.18
N THR A 155 18.96 -6.06 -19.87
CA THR A 155 19.34 -6.97 -20.93
C THR A 155 20.08 -6.10 -21.93
N GLN A 156 21.37 -5.98 -21.75
CA GLN A 156 22.25 -5.86 -22.91
C GLN A 156 21.87 -7.05 -23.78
N LYS A 157 20.96 -6.79 -24.71
CA LYS A 157 20.87 -7.63 -25.89
C LYS A 157 22.25 -7.56 -26.53
N THR A 158 23.06 -8.49 -26.19
CA THR A 158 24.19 -8.86 -27.03
C THR A 158 23.56 -9.28 -28.33
N LEU A 159 23.53 -8.34 -29.25
CA LEU A 159 23.31 -8.64 -30.66
C LEU A 159 24.53 -9.49 -31.12
N PHE A 160 24.30 -10.75 -31.22
CA PHE A 160 25.04 -11.62 -32.11
C PHE A 160 24.04 -12.31 -33.04
#